data_75ecf8ff020dac9e11b4bcea21060e74
#
_entry.id   75ecf8ff020dac9e11b4bcea21060e74
#
_cell.length_a   1.000
_cell.length_b   1.000
_cell.length_c   1.000
_cell.angle_alpha   90.00
_cell.angle_beta   90.00
_cell.angle_gamma   90.00
#
_symmetry.space_group_name_H-M   'P 1'
#
loop_
_entity.id
_entity.type
_entity.pdbx_description
1 polymer ?
#
loop_
_entity_poly.entity_id
_entity_poly.type
_entity_poly.pdbx_seq_one_letter_code
_entity_poly.pdbx_strand_id
1 'polypeptide(L)'
;MRLLDVIKGKNSKIFWFSNIITIILAYGFAMFNCTIGVDDENIARSLDWRLFETGRFGLNIINSVFNIRYFVPTFYMVTCFLLIVFANHILVNLYRIISKGKFNNIAGCIFSITLLSYPTFAYKFIFEQNLLQFGLIYLCAVLIVYLYYRYMKNIGNSYLSLLSIICLNCFIVFNLETGIVIVLMLVFFMLILNDKINMRDLITPILLSFVSIVLCKGITFVVMKIVGVVLDDYTGNYITYS
;
A
#
# COMPACT_ATOMS: atom_id res chain seq x y z
N MET A 1 -10.69 -19.63 -8.69
CA MET A 1 -9.25 -19.30 -8.55
C MET A 1 -8.95 -19.02 -7.09
N ARG A 2 -8.07 -19.79 -6.47
CA ARG A 2 -7.62 -19.60 -5.09
C ARG A 2 -6.40 -18.65 -5.09
N LEU A 3 -6.21 -17.88 -4.03
CA LEU A 3 -5.02 -17.01 -3.90
C LEU A 3 -3.71 -17.81 -4.03
N LEU A 4 -3.70 -19.02 -3.48
CA LEU A 4 -2.55 -19.92 -3.59
C LEU A 4 -2.15 -20.27 -5.03
N ASP A 5 -3.12 -20.30 -5.96
CA ASP A 5 -2.84 -20.57 -7.37
C ASP A 5 -2.13 -19.38 -8.02
N VAL A 6 -2.47 -18.16 -7.59
CA VAL A 6 -1.82 -16.92 -8.04
C VAL A 6 -0.40 -16.83 -7.45
N ILE A 7 -0.23 -17.13 -6.17
CA ILE A 7 1.08 -17.11 -5.49
C ILE A 7 2.02 -18.17 -6.09
N LYS A 8 1.51 -19.37 -6.41
CA LYS A 8 2.29 -20.44 -7.03
C LYS A 8 2.62 -20.20 -8.50
N GLY A 9 2.08 -19.17 -9.10
CA GLY A 9 2.41 -18.80 -10.48
C GLY A 9 3.92 -18.60 -10.65
N LYS A 10 4.48 -19.17 -11.73
CA LYS A 10 5.92 -19.07 -11.99
C LYS A 10 6.24 -17.82 -12.78
N ASN A 11 6.82 -16.83 -12.13
CA ASN A 11 7.53 -15.75 -12.82
C ASN A 11 8.93 -16.23 -13.22
N SER A 12 9.42 -15.70 -14.34
CA SER A 12 10.76 -16.05 -14.86
C SER A 12 11.85 -15.60 -13.88
N LYS A 13 13.02 -16.26 -13.93
CA LYS A 13 14.21 -15.81 -13.17
C LYS A 13 14.55 -14.36 -13.50
N ILE A 14 14.31 -13.95 -14.75
CA ILE A 14 14.52 -12.58 -15.23
C ILE A 14 13.65 -11.57 -14.44
N PHE A 15 12.41 -11.92 -14.12
CA PHE A 15 11.54 -11.06 -13.30
C PHE A 15 12.14 -10.77 -11.92
N TRP A 16 12.59 -11.81 -11.21
CA TRP A 16 13.19 -11.65 -9.89
C TRP A 16 14.49 -10.83 -9.96
N PHE A 17 15.35 -11.17 -10.92
CA PHE A 17 16.63 -10.50 -11.12
C PHE A 17 16.42 -9.02 -11.49
N SER A 18 15.51 -8.70 -12.40
CA SER A 18 15.21 -7.32 -12.78
C SER A 18 14.68 -6.49 -11.62
N ASN A 19 13.80 -7.05 -10.77
CA ASN A 19 13.31 -6.34 -9.58
C ASN A 19 14.44 -6.05 -8.59
N ILE A 20 15.30 -7.03 -8.31
CA ILE A 20 16.43 -6.86 -7.39
C ILE A 20 17.40 -5.79 -7.91
N ILE A 21 17.78 -5.88 -9.18
CA ILE A 21 18.67 -4.88 -9.81
C ILE A 21 18.03 -3.49 -9.77
N THR A 22 16.76 -3.36 -10.10
CA THR A 22 16.06 -2.07 -10.06
C THR A 22 16.08 -1.47 -8.64
N ILE A 23 15.85 -2.28 -7.62
CA ILE A 23 15.90 -1.83 -6.22
C ILE A 23 17.33 -1.37 -5.86
N ILE A 24 18.36 -2.15 -6.22
CA ILE A 24 19.75 -1.79 -5.92
C ILE A 24 20.15 -0.50 -6.64
N LEU A 25 19.80 -0.36 -7.92
CA LEU A 25 20.16 0.84 -8.69
C LEU A 25 19.38 2.08 -8.27
N ALA A 26 18.08 1.94 -7.98
CA ALA A 26 17.25 3.08 -7.60
C ALA A 26 17.42 3.52 -6.14
N TYR A 27 17.65 2.55 -5.23
CA TYR A 27 17.59 2.80 -3.78
C TYR A 27 18.84 2.32 -3.02
N GLY A 28 19.80 1.70 -3.69
CA GLY A 28 20.99 1.15 -3.02
C GLY A 28 21.75 2.21 -2.26
N PHE A 29 21.87 3.43 -2.79
CA PHE A 29 22.50 4.54 -2.06
C PHE A 29 21.79 4.81 -0.72
N ALA A 30 20.46 4.95 -0.72
CA ALA A 30 19.68 5.18 0.49
C ALA A 30 19.73 3.99 1.46
N MET A 31 19.85 2.76 0.96
CA MET A 31 19.96 1.55 1.80
C MET A 31 21.24 1.52 2.62
N PHE A 32 22.35 2.06 2.09
CA PHE A 32 23.67 2.01 2.74
C PHE A 32 24.05 3.33 3.41
N ASN A 33 23.40 4.44 3.03
CA ASN A 33 23.62 5.77 3.59
C ASN A 33 22.31 6.24 4.22
N CYS A 34 22.04 5.79 5.45
CA CYS A 34 20.87 6.24 6.19
C CYS A 34 20.95 7.75 6.41
N THR A 35 20.17 8.50 5.66
CA THR A 35 19.98 9.94 5.88
C THR A 35 18.75 10.11 6.76
N ILE A 36 18.98 10.42 8.04
CA ILE A 36 17.88 10.67 8.97
C ILE A 36 17.22 12.00 8.54
N GLY A 37 15.98 11.93 8.09
CA GLY A 37 15.16 13.10 7.82
C GLY A 37 14.74 13.80 9.12
N VAL A 38 14.33 15.07 9.03
CA VAL A 38 13.88 15.86 10.20
C VAL A 38 12.71 15.15 10.92
N ASP A 39 11.82 14.53 10.19
CA ASP A 39 10.69 13.79 10.75
C ASP A 39 11.13 12.48 11.42
N ASP A 40 12.16 11.82 10.88
CA ASP A 40 12.72 10.59 11.43
C ASP A 40 13.45 10.84 12.76
N GLU A 41 14.12 11.99 12.90
CA GLU A 41 14.79 12.41 14.14
C GLU A 41 13.78 12.60 15.29
N ASN A 42 12.64 13.20 15.01
CA ASN A 42 11.58 13.39 16.00
C ASN A 42 11.00 12.05 16.48
N ILE A 43 10.83 11.08 15.59
CA ILE A 43 10.30 9.76 15.95
C ILE A 43 11.38 8.88 16.63
N ALA A 44 12.63 8.98 16.23
CA ALA A 44 13.72 8.30 16.92
C ALA A 44 13.87 8.74 18.38
N ARG A 45 13.51 10.00 18.69
CA ARG A 45 13.54 10.56 20.06
C ARG A 45 12.28 10.29 20.86
N SER A 46 11.12 10.18 20.22
CA SER A 46 9.86 9.95 20.91
C SER A 46 8.98 9.04 20.06
N LEU A 47 8.87 7.77 20.46
CA LEU A 47 7.78 6.88 19.99
C LEU A 47 6.43 7.37 20.55
N ASP A 48 6.24 8.68 20.61
CA ASP A 48 5.12 9.30 21.28
C ASP A 48 3.82 9.17 20.50
N TRP A 49 2.75 9.09 21.24
CA TRP A 49 1.33 9.03 20.91
C TRP A 49 0.83 10.17 20.00
N ARG A 50 1.68 11.12 19.60
CA ARG A 50 1.37 12.26 18.72
C ARG A 50 0.78 11.86 17.36
N LEU A 51 0.99 10.62 16.94
CA LEU A 51 0.36 10.08 15.72
C LEU A 51 -1.16 9.93 15.84
N PHE A 52 -1.70 9.92 17.07
CA PHE A 52 -3.15 10.02 17.29
C PHE A 52 -3.69 11.39 16.88
N GLU A 53 -2.95 12.46 17.14
CA GLU A 53 -3.32 13.83 16.80
C GLU A 53 -3.45 14.04 15.28
N THR A 54 -2.71 13.28 14.48
CA THR A 54 -2.80 13.31 13.01
C THR A 54 -3.89 12.39 12.43
N GLY A 55 -4.60 11.62 13.28
CA GLY A 55 -5.61 10.66 12.84
C GLY A 55 -5.06 9.40 12.15
N ARG A 56 -3.74 9.16 12.18
CA ARG A 56 -3.07 8.01 11.56
C ARG A 56 -2.89 6.86 12.55
N PHE A 57 -3.99 6.25 12.97
CA PHE A 57 -3.97 5.15 13.94
C PHE A 57 -3.24 3.90 13.45
N GLY A 58 -3.16 3.70 12.14
CA GLY A 58 -2.60 2.50 11.56
C GLY A 58 -1.14 2.28 11.91
N LEU A 59 -0.33 3.34 11.97
CA LEU A 59 1.08 3.26 12.37
C LEU A 59 1.23 2.72 13.80
N ASN A 60 0.43 3.26 14.72
CA ASN A 60 0.46 2.83 16.11
C ASN A 60 0.05 1.36 16.27
N ILE A 61 -0.94 0.90 15.49
CA ILE A 61 -1.36 -0.50 15.47
C ILE A 61 -0.22 -1.38 14.96
N ILE A 62 0.44 -1.01 13.85
CA ILE A 62 1.55 -1.77 13.29
C ILE A 62 2.69 -1.84 14.29
N ASN A 63 3.09 -0.71 14.87
CA ASN A 63 4.18 -0.66 15.84
C ASN A 63 3.87 -1.50 17.08
N SER A 64 2.62 -1.49 17.55
CA SER A 64 2.18 -2.29 18.69
C SER A 64 2.18 -3.79 18.38
N VAL A 65 1.64 -4.19 17.21
CA VAL A 65 1.56 -5.61 16.79
C VAL A 65 2.95 -6.21 16.61
N PHE A 66 3.86 -5.47 16.00
CA PHE A 66 5.24 -5.93 15.79
C PHE A 66 6.17 -5.63 16.96
N ASN A 67 5.67 -5.05 18.07
CA ASN A 67 6.43 -4.64 19.25
C ASN A 67 7.70 -3.83 18.88
N ILE A 68 7.51 -2.90 17.94
CA ILE A 68 8.60 -2.09 17.42
C ILE A 68 8.90 -1.00 18.44
N ARG A 69 10.01 -1.15 19.17
CA ARG A 69 10.45 -0.19 20.19
C ARG A 69 11.59 0.70 19.70
N TYR A 70 12.27 0.26 18.65
CA TYR A 70 13.46 0.95 18.14
C TYR A 70 13.33 1.12 16.63
N PHE A 71 13.69 2.30 16.15
CA PHE A 71 13.76 2.57 14.74
C PHE A 71 15.06 2.00 14.14
N VAL A 72 14.95 1.05 13.21
CA VAL A 72 16.06 0.44 12.49
C VAL A 72 15.83 0.65 10.98
N PRO A 73 16.32 1.76 10.39
CA PRO A 73 16.04 2.17 9.01
C PRO A 73 16.25 1.05 7.99
N THR A 74 17.42 0.41 8.02
CA THR A 74 17.77 -0.67 7.10
C THR A 74 16.78 -1.84 7.18
N PHE A 75 16.34 -2.21 8.38
CA PHE A 75 15.35 -3.29 8.54
C PHE A 75 14.00 -2.93 7.90
N TYR A 76 13.52 -1.70 8.11
CA TYR A 76 12.28 -1.23 7.51
C TYR A 76 12.36 -1.20 5.99
N MET A 77 13.49 -0.72 5.47
CA MET A 77 13.72 -0.61 4.03
C MET A 77 13.76 -2.00 3.37
N VAL A 78 14.55 -2.92 3.90
CA VAL A 78 14.65 -4.29 3.38
C VAL A 78 13.28 -4.99 3.44
N THR A 79 12.57 -4.87 4.56
CA THR A 79 11.25 -5.48 4.72
C THR A 79 10.23 -4.89 3.74
N CYS A 80 10.25 -3.56 3.54
CA CYS A 80 9.42 -2.89 2.56
C CYS A 80 9.66 -3.45 1.15
N PHE A 81 10.91 -3.55 0.71
CA PHE A 81 11.24 -4.07 -0.61
C PHE A 81 10.82 -5.53 -0.79
N LEU A 82 11.02 -6.37 0.23
CA LEU A 82 10.56 -7.75 0.18
C LEU A 82 9.04 -7.84 0.01
N LEU A 83 8.28 -7.02 0.74
CA LEU A 83 6.82 -6.95 0.62
C LEU A 83 6.39 -6.47 -0.77
N ILE A 84 7.04 -5.46 -1.32
CA ILE A 84 6.73 -4.91 -2.64
C ILE A 84 7.05 -5.92 -3.75
N VAL A 85 8.22 -6.57 -3.72
CA VAL A 85 8.60 -7.59 -4.72
C VAL A 85 7.64 -8.78 -4.65
N PHE A 86 7.26 -9.21 -3.45
CA PHE A 86 6.27 -10.27 -3.25
C PHE A 86 4.88 -9.86 -3.78
N ALA A 87 4.44 -8.65 -3.48
CA ALA A 87 3.19 -8.11 -3.99
C ALA A 87 3.20 -7.99 -5.53
N ASN A 88 4.31 -7.51 -6.13
CA ASN A 88 4.49 -7.48 -7.58
C ASN A 88 4.43 -8.88 -8.20
N HIS A 89 5.00 -9.89 -7.53
CA HIS A 89 4.89 -11.28 -7.98
C HIS A 89 3.43 -11.73 -8.08
N ILE A 90 2.63 -11.46 -7.04
CA ILE A 90 1.19 -11.78 -7.03
C ILE A 90 0.48 -11.00 -8.15
N LEU A 91 0.73 -9.70 -8.25
CA LEU A 91 0.06 -8.81 -9.18
C LEU A 91 0.32 -9.18 -10.64
N VAL A 92 1.58 -9.45 -11.01
CA VAL A 92 1.96 -9.86 -12.37
C VAL A 92 1.32 -11.19 -12.75
N ASN A 93 1.29 -12.15 -11.83
CA ASN A 93 0.62 -13.43 -12.06
C ASN A 93 -0.90 -13.25 -12.22
N LEU A 94 -1.51 -12.38 -11.41
CA LEU A 94 -2.93 -12.06 -11.52
C LEU A 94 -3.25 -11.42 -12.88
N TYR A 95 -2.48 -10.41 -13.29
CA TYR A 95 -2.67 -9.73 -14.58
C TYR A 95 -2.48 -10.67 -15.77
N ARG A 96 -1.54 -11.62 -15.67
CA ARG A 96 -1.37 -12.65 -16.71
C ARG A 96 -2.59 -13.56 -16.83
N ILE A 97 -3.19 -13.94 -15.71
CA ILE A 97 -4.41 -14.75 -15.70
C ILE A 97 -5.58 -13.94 -16.28
N ILE A 98 -5.75 -12.69 -15.88
CA ILE A 98 -6.84 -11.82 -16.32
C ILE A 98 -6.78 -11.57 -17.82
N SER A 99 -5.59 -11.26 -18.34
CA SER A 99 -5.34 -10.98 -19.74
C SER A 99 -5.30 -12.22 -20.64
N LYS A 100 -5.52 -13.42 -20.07
CA LYS A 100 -5.44 -14.71 -20.77
C LYS A 100 -4.07 -14.91 -21.47
N GLY A 101 -3.01 -14.45 -20.83
CA GLY A 101 -1.63 -14.57 -21.33
C GLY A 101 -1.15 -13.45 -22.24
N LYS A 102 -2.01 -12.48 -22.63
CA LYS A 102 -1.56 -11.30 -23.40
C LYS A 102 -0.52 -10.48 -22.60
N PHE A 103 -0.67 -10.39 -21.28
CA PHE A 103 0.31 -9.82 -20.37
C PHE A 103 1.42 -10.86 -20.09
N ASN A 104 2.42 -10.88 -20.96
CA ASN A 104 3.50 -11.88 -20.93
C ASN A 104 4.58 -11.56 -19.88
N ASN A 105 5.64 -12.39 -19.82
CA ASN A 105 6.74 -12.21 -18.87
C ASN A 105 7.49 -10.89 -19.06
N ILE A 106 7.69 -10.46 -20.31
CA ILE A 106 8.39 -9.21 -20.63
C ILE A 106 7.56 -8.01 -20.15
N ALA A 107 6.27 -8.00 -20.46
CA ALA A 107 5.35 -6.97 -19.99
C ALA A 107 5.32 -6.90 -18.45
N GLY A 108 5.34 -8.05 -17.77
CA GLY A 108 5.43 -8.13 -16.31
C GLY A 108 6.73 -7.55 -15.75
N CYS A 109 7.86 -7.81 -16.39
CA CYS A 109 9.15 -7.22 -16.01
C CYS A 109 9.13 -5.69 -16.20
N ILE A 110 8.72 -5.21 -17.39
CA ILE A 110 8.65 -3.77 -17.69
C ILE A 110 7.73 -3.06 -16.71
N PHE A 111 6.53 -3.60 -16.47
CA PHE A 111 5.58 -3.05 -15.50
C PHE A 111 6.20 -2.93 -14.11
N SER A 112 6.84 -3.99 -13.62
CA SER A 112 7.43 -4.02 -12.28
C SER A 112 8.61 -3.05 -12.16
N ILE A 113 9.49 -2.98 -13.17
CA ILE A 113 10.61 -2.04 -13.22
C ILE A 113 10.09 -0.60 -13.21
N THR A 114 9.14 -0.28 -14.08
CA THR A 114 8.55 1.08 -14.19
C THR A 114 7.92 1.49 -12.87
N LEU A 115 7.20 0.59 -12.22
CA LEU A 115 6.56 0.87 -10.93
C LEU A 115 7.59 1.10 -9.83
N LEU A 116 8.63 0.27 -9.74
CA LEU A 116 9.68 0.41 -8.73
C LEU A 116 10.55 1.65 -8.94
N SER A 117 10.81 2.05 -10.20
CA SER A 117 11.63 3.22 -10.53
C SER A 117 10.83 4.52 -10.61
N TYR A 118 9.52 4.48 -10.35
CA TYR A 118 8.67 5.67 -10.45
C TYR A 118 9.05 6.72 -9.37
N PRO A 119 9.28 7.99 -9.74
CA PRO A 119 9.81 9.00 -8.82
C PRO A 119 8.96 9.23 -7.56
N THR A 120 7.63 9.12 -7.66
CA THR A 120 6.75 9.24 -6.49
C THR A 120 6.94 8.08 -5.51
N PHE A 121 7.34 6.92 -6.02
CA PHE A 121 7.71 5.78 -5.20
C PHE A 121 9.00 6.10 -4.44
N ALA A 122 10.01 6.64 -5.14
CA ALA A 122 11.27 7.07 -4.54
C ALA A 122 11.07 8.13 -3.46
N TYR A 123 10.15 9.08 -3.67
CA TYR A 123 9.82 10.10 -2.68
C TYR A 123 9.34 9.52 -1.35
N LYS A 124 8.64 8.38 -1.36
CA LYS A 124 8.21 7.70 -0.13
C LYS A 124 9.37 7.13 0.69
N PHE A 125 10.50 6.86 0.05
CA PHE A 125 11.70 6.36 0.72
C PHE A 125 12.51 7.45 1.44
N ILE A 126 12.14 8.71 1.29
CA ILE A 126 12.67 9.82 2.10
C ILE A 126 12.12 9.74 3.53
N PHE A 127 10.93 9.17 3.72
CA PHE A 127 10.29 8.99 5.02
C PHE A 127 10.52 7.56 5.51
N GLU A 128 11.73 7.25 5.98
CA GLU A 128 12.18 5.90 6.34
C GLU A 128 11.29 5.24 7.40
N GLN A 129 10.76 6.03 8.31
CA GLN A 129 9.84 5.59 9.36
C GLN A 129 8.54 4.94 8.85
N ASN A 130 8.08 5.33 7.66
CA ASN A 130 6.83 4.87 7.07
C ASN A 130 7.02 3.71 6.07
N LEU A 131 8.25 3.22 5.88
CA LEU A 131 8.56 2.24 4.84
C LEU A 131 7.86 0.90 5.06
N LEU A 132 7.85 0.39 6.29
CA LEU A 132 7.14 -0.86 6.59
C LEU A 132 5.65 -0.74 6.26
N GLN A 133 5.02 0.38 6.66
CA GLN A 133 3.63 0.66 6.35
C GLN A 133 3.39 0.70 4.85
N PHE A 134 4.28 1.38 4.12
CA PHE A 134 4.16 1.51 2.67
C PHE A 134 4.20 0.13 1.98
N GLY A 135 5.10 -0.75 2.40
CA GLY A 135 5.13 -2.14 1.92
C GLY A 135 3.85 -2.91 2.21
N LEU A 136 3.28 -2.76 3.41
CA LEU A 136 2.01 -3.38 3.79
C LEU A 136 0.83 -2.79 3.02
N ILE A 137 0.76 -1.46 2.86
CA ILE A 137 -0.26 -0.77 2.06
C ILE A 137 -0.25 -1.29 0.63
N TYR A 138 0.93 -1.41 0.03
CA TYR A 138 1.07 -1.91 -1.33
C TYR A 138 0.61 -3.37 -1.46
N LEU A 139 0.97 -4.22 -0.50
CA LEU A 139 0.47 -5.60 -0.45
C LEU A 139 -1.05 -5.65 -0.30
N CYS A 140 -1.63 -4.84 0.59
CA CYS A 140 -3.08 -4.72 0.74
C CYS A 140 -3.76 -4.25 -0.56
N ALA A 141 -3.17 -3.29 -1.26
CA ALA A 141 -3.68 -2.83 -2.56
C ALA A 141 -3.73 -3.97 -3.58
N VAL A 142 -2.69 -4.80 -3.66
CA VAL A 142 -2.66 -5.99 -4.53
C VAL A 142 -3.71 -7.03 -4.13
N LEU A 143 -3.92 -7.25 -2.83
CA LEU A 143 -4.98 -8.15 -2.34
C LEU A 143 -6.37 -7.61 -2.68
N ILE A 144 -6.59 -6.30 -2.65
CA ILE A 144 -7.83 -5.67 -3.10
C ILE A 144 -8.08 -5.95 -4.58
N VAL A 145 -7.05 -5.80 -5.44
CA VAL A 145 -7.18 -6.14 -6.87
C VAL A 145 -7.61 -7.59 -7.07
N TYR A 146 -7.01 -8.51 -6.32
CA TYR A 146 -7.39 -9.93 -6.35
C TYR A 146 -8.83 -10.17 -5.90
N LEU A 147 -9.25 -9.57 -4.78
CA LEU A 147 -10.61 -9.71 -4.25
C LEU A 147 -11.64 -9.08 -5.21
N TYR A 148 -11.30 -7.95 -5.80
CA TYR A 148 -12.14 -7.27 -6.77
C TYR A 148 -12.31 -8.11 -8.04
N TYR A 149 -11.26 -8.72 -8.55
CA TYR A 149 -11.35 -9.68 -9.65
C TYR A 149 -12.26 -10.87 -9.31
N ARG A 150 -12.16 -11.42 -8.09
CA ARG A 150 -13.06 -12.49 -7.64
C ARG A 150 -14.52 -12.04 -7.60
N TYR A 151 -14.76 -10.83 -7.09
CA TYR A 151 -16.09 -10.22 -7.07
C TYR A 151 -16.68 -10.09 -8.47
N MET A 152 -15.94 -9.54 -9.43
CA MET A 152 -16.36 -9.39 -10.83
C MET A 152 -16.68 -10.73 -11.49
N LYS A 153 -15.95 -11.78 -11.16
CA LYS A 153 -16.16 -13.13 -11.72
C LYS A 153 -17.15 -13.97 -10.92
N ASN A 154 -17.80 -13.41 -9.89
CA ASN A 154 -18.67 -14.13 -8.97
C ASN A 154 -18.04 -15.40 -8.39
N ILE A 155 -16.74 -15.36 -8.07
CA ILE A 155 -16.01 -16.48 -7.50
C ILE A 155 -16.13 -16.44 -5.97
N GLY A 156 -16.92 -17.34 -5.40
CA GLY A 156 -17.18 -17.41 -3.98
C GLY A 156 -18.25 -16.44 -3.49
N ASN A 157 -18.18 -16.08 -2.21
CA ASN A 157 -19.17 -15.18 -1.62
C ASN A 157 -18.83 -13.71 -1.95
N SER A 158 -19.67 -13.08 -2.76
CA SER A 158 -19.52 -11.69 -3.21
C SER A 158 -19.57 -10.69 -2.04
N TYR A 159 -20.41 -10.92 -1.04
CA TYR A 159 -20.52 -10.05 0.13
C TYR A 159 -19.26 -10.08 0.97
N LEU A 160 -18.69 -11.28 1.18
CA LEU A 160 -17.43 -11.42 1.90
C LEU A 160 -16.27 -10.73 1.17
N SER A 161 -16.23 -10.81 -0.15
CA SER A 161 -15.24 -10.10 -0.96
C SER A 161 -15.36 -8.59 -0.82
N LEU A 162 -16.57 -8.04 -0.88
CA LEU A 162 -16.81 -6.60 -0.70
C LEU A 162 -16.44 -6.13 0.70
N LEU A 163 -16.86 -6.87 1.74
CA LEU A 163 -16.51 -6.55 3.12
C LEU A 163 -14.99 -6.55 3.32
N SER A 164 -14.29 -7.56 2.79
CA SER A 164 -12.83 -7.65 2.86
C SER A 164 -12.15 -6.48 2.15
N ILE A 165 -12.67 -6.04 1.00
CA ILE A 165 -12.16 -4.85 0.27
C ILE A 165 -12.33 -3.60 1.13
N ILE A 166 -13.49 -3.40 1.75
CA ILE A 166 -13.73 -2.25 2.64
C ILE A 166 -12.75 -2.28 3.82
N CYS A 167 -12.59 -3.43 4.49
CA CYS A 167 -11.66 -3.56 5.61
C CYS A 167 -10.21 -3.25 5.22
N LEU A 168 -9.74 -3.76 4.07
CA LEU A 168 -8.39 -3.48 3.57
C LEU A 168 -8.23 -2.01 3.15
N ASN A 169 -9.25 -1.41 2.52
CA ASN A 169 -9.24 0.02 2.21
C ASN A 169 -9.19 0.87 3.48
N CYS A 170 -9.96 0.52 4.52
CA CYS A 170 -9.90 1.20 5.81
C CYS A 170 -8.49 1.09 6.43
N PHE A 171 -7.88 -0.09 6.38
CA PHE A 171 -6.49 -0.25 6.83
C PHE A 171 -5.54 0.67 6.07
N ILE A 172 -5.68 0.77 4.75
CA ILE A 172 -4.88 1.68 3.91
C ILE A 172 -5.10 3.14 4.32
N VAL A 173 -6.36 3.58 4.48
CA VAL A 173 -6.70 4.97 4.84
C VAL A 173 -6.16 5.34 6.23
N PHE A 174 -6.26 4.45 7.21
CA PHE A 174 -5.74 4.69 8.57
C PHE A 174 -4.21 4.80 8.62
N ASN A 175 -3.52 4.26 7.64
CA ASN A 175 -2.07 4.36 7.54
C ASN A 175 -1.65 5.52 6.62
N LEU A 176 -2.22 5.59 5.41
CA LEU A 176 -1.87 6.58 4.40
C LEU A 176 -3.04 6.80 3.45
N GLU A 177 -3.74 7.91 3.56
CA GLU A 177 -4.93 8.22 2.74
C GLU A 177 -4.63 8.16 1.23
N THR A 178 -3.45 8.63 0.82
CA THR A 178 -3.02 8.59 -0.59
C THR A 178 -2.83 7.17 -1.13
N GLY A 179 -2.79 6.15 -0.26
CA GLY A 179 -2.71 4.74 -0.65
C GLY A 179 -3.92 4.28 -1.46
N ILE A 180 -5.09 4.93 -1.30
CA ILE A 180 -6.27 4.67 -2.12
C ILE A 180 -6.02 4.93 -3.61
N VAL A 181 -5.20 5.91 -3.94
CA VAL A 181 -4.84 6.20 -5.34
C VAL A 181 -4.11 5.00 -5.95
N ILE A 182 -3.22 4.36 -5.19
CA ILE A 182 -2.52 3.14 -5.63
C ILE A 182 -3.54 2.03 -5.91
N VAL A 183 -4.51 1.82 -5.01
CA VAL A 183 -5.59 0.83 -5.20
C VAL A 183 -6.33 1.09 -6.49
N LEU A 184 -6.80 2.32 -6.70
CA LEU A 184 -7.57 2.69 -7.89
C LEU A 184 -6.74 2.50 -9.16
N MET A 185 -5.48 2.94 -9.18
CA MET A 185 -4.59 2.73 -10.33
C MET A 185 -4.44 1.25 -10.68
N LEU A 186 -4.18 0.39 -9.69
CA LEU A 186 -4.00 -1.04 -9.93
C LEU A 186 -5.31 -1.71 -10.37
N VAL A 187 -6.45 -1.33 -9.80
CA VAL A 187 -7.77 -1.85 -10.21
C VAL A 187 -8.10 -1.39 -11.63
N PHE A 188 -7.89 -0.12 -11.97
CA PHE A 188 -8.14 0.36 -13.34
C PHE A 188 -7.23 -0.31 -14.37
N PHE A 189 -5.96 -0.53 -14.03
CA PHE A 189 -5.07 -1.30 -14.91
C PHE A 189 -5.55 -2.75 -15.09
N MET A 190 -6.05 -3.38 -14.04
CA MET A 190 -6.70 -4.69 -14.13
C MET A 190 -7.92 -4.65 -15.07
N LEU A 191 -8.74 -3.61 -14.97
CA LEU A 191 -9.93 -3.47 -15.84
C LEU A 191 -9.51 -3.32 -17.31
N ILE A 192 -8.48 -2.51 -17.61
CA ILE A 192 -7.95 -2.37 -18.97
C ILE A 192 -7.50 -3.72 -19.56
N LEU A 193 -6.94 -4.60 -18.74
CA LEU A 193 -6.52 -5.93 -19.16
C LEU A 193 -7.68 -6.93 -19.34
N ASN A 194 -8.87 -6.59 -18.84
CA ASN A 194 -10.05 -7.45 -18.93
C ASN A 194 -10.83 -7.15 -20.23
N ASP A 195 -11.08 -8.15 -21.06
CA ASP A 195 -11.73 -8.00 -22.37
C ASP A 195 -13.20 -7.48 -22.29
N LYS A 196 -13.83 -7.61 -21.13
CA LYS A 196 -15.23 -7.20 -20.92
C LYS A 196 -15.34 -6.34 -19.67
N ILE A 197 -15.67 -5.07 -19.84
CA ILE A 197 -15.86 -4.09 -18.77
C ILE A 197 -17.29 -3.56 -18.86
N ASN A 198 -17.99 -3.59 -17.73
CA ASN A 198 -19.29 -2.94 -17.57
C ASN A 198 -19.11 -1.61 -16.81
N MET A 199 -20.01 -0.67 -16.98
CA MET A 199 -20.01 0.60 -16.21
C MET A 199 -20.01 0.35 -14.69
N ARG A 200 -20.70 -0.70 -14.25
CA ARG A 200 -20.69 -1.13 -12.86
C ARG A 200 -19.26 -1.42 -12.37
N ASP A 201 -18.44 -2.07 -13.19
CA ASP A 201 -17.08 -2.46 -12.84
C ASP A 201 -16.14 -1.25 -12.72
N LEU A 202 -16.46 -0.14 -13.37
CA LEU A 202 -15.73 1.13 -13.24
C LEU A 202 -16.13 1.91 -11.98
N ILE A 203 -17.42 1.94 -11.68
CA ILE A 203 -17.99 2.76 -10.60
C ILE A 203 -17.77 2.10 -9.22
N THR A 204 -17.90 0.77 -9.14
CA THR A 204 -17.83 0.04 -7.87
C THR A 204 -16.54 0.29 -7.07
N PRO A 205 -15.32 0.25 -7.65
CA PRO A 205 -14.10 0.49 -6.86
C PRO A 205 -14.02 1.92 -6.32
N ILE A 206 -14.53 2.90 -7.07
CA ILE A 206 -14.61 4.29 -6.63
C ILE A 206 -15.55 4.42 -5.44
N LEU A 207 -16.74 3.82 -5.52
CA LEU A 207 -17.72 3.83 -4.43
C LEU A 207 -17.19 3.13 -3.18
N LEU A 208 -16.54 1.97 -3.32
CA LEU A 208 -15.96 1.25 -2.19
C LEU A 208 -14.85 2.06 -1.52
N SER A 209 -14.00 2.72 -2.30
CA SER A 209 -12.96 3.60 -1.78
C SER A 209 -13.56 4.80 -1.04
N PHE A 210 -14.58 5.44 -1.62
CA PHE A 210 -15.29 6.56 -0.99
C PHE A 210 -15.95 6.15 0.33
N VAL A 211 -16.69 5.03 0.34
CA VAL A 211 -17.30 4.48 1.57
C VAL A 211 -16.25 4.22 2.64
N SER A 212 -15.11 3.64 2.27
CA SER A 212 -14.03 3.37 3.21
C SER A 212 -13.43 4.64 3.81
N ILE A 213 -13.26 5.70 3.01
CA ILE A 213 -12.77 7.01 3.49
C ILE A 213 -13.78 7.61 4.49
N VAL A 214 -15.07 7.62 4.15
CA VAL A 214 -16.12 8.15 5.02
C VAL A 214 -16.18 7.38 6.34
N LEU A 215 -16.13 6.05 6.29
CA LEU A 215 -16.09 5.20 7.49
C LEU A 215 -14.87 5.51 8.36
N CYS A 216 -13.68 5.62 7.76
CA CYS A 216 -12.47 5.93 8.51
C CYS A 216 -12.52 7.31 9.16
N LYS A 217 -12.97 8.33 8.43
CA LYS A 217 -13.13 9.68 9.01
C LYS A 217 -14.16 9.70 10.13
N GLY A 218 -15.26 8.97 9.98
CA GLY A 218 -16.27 8.80 11.04
C GLY A 218 -15.69 8.12 12.28
N ILE A 219 -14.95 7.01 12.11
CA ILE A 219 -14.29 6.30 13.22
C ILE A 219 -13.27 7.21 13.90
N THR A 220 -12.43 7.90 13.13
CA THR A 220 -11.45 8.86 13.64
C THR A 220 -12.13 9.93 14.51
N PHE A 221 -13.21 10.54 14.00
CA PHE A 221 -13.95 11.55 14.74
C PHE A 221 -14.51 11.02 16.08
N VAL A 222 -15.10 9.84 16.07
CA VAL A 222 -15.64 9.21 17.29
C VAL A 222 -14.53 8.88 18.29
N VAL A 223 -13.43 8.27 17.83
CA VAL A 223 -12.30 7.92 18.71
C VAL A 223 -11.69 9.16 19.34
N MET A 224 -11.46 10.21 18.56
CA MET A 224 -10.90 11.46 19.07
C MET A 224 -11.81 12.12 20.12
N LYS A 225 -13.12 12.10 19.89
CA LYS A 225 -14.09 12.63 20.85
C LYS A 225 -14.10 11.82 22.18
N ILE A 226 -13.90 10.51 22.10
CA ILE A 226 -13.82 9.64 23.28
C ILE A 226 -12.53 9.85 24.05
N VAL A 227 -11.41 9.99 23.34
CA VAL A 227 -10.07 10.16 23.94
C VAL A 227 -9.83 11.61 24.40
N GLY A 228 -10.67 12.56 23.98
CA GLY A 228 -10.51 13.97 24.34
C GLY A 228 -9.36 14.69 23.62
N VAL A 229 -8.86 14.11 22.53
CA VAL A 229 -7.79 14.68 21.71
C VAL A 229 -8.40 15.58 20.64
N VAL A 230 -7.91 16.81 20.52
CA VAL A 230 -8.26 17.72 19.44
C VAL A 230 -7.33 17.44 18.27
N LEU A 231 -7.87 17.34 17.05
CA LEU A 231 -7.05 17.28 15.83
C LEU A 231 -6.14 18.50 15.80
N ASP A 232 -4.85 18.24 15.80
CA ASP A 232 -3.86 19.28 15.58
C ASP A 232 -4.04 19.79 14.15
N ASP A 233 -4.50 21.04 14.00
CA ASP A 233 -4.52 21.68 12.69
C ASP A 233 -3.06 21.89 12.31
N TYR A 234 -2.54 21.06 11.42
CA TYR A 234 -1.16 21.10 10.91
C TYR A 234 -0.77 22.48 10.39
N THR A 235 -1.75 23.35 10.18
CA THR A 235 -1.58 24.76 9.76
C THR A 235 -1.52 25.74 10.93
N GLY A 236 -1.99 25.40 12.12
CA GLY A 236 -2.07 26.32 13.28
C GLY A 236 -0.76 26.44 14.05
N ASN A 237 0.01 25.39 14.17
CA ASN A 237 1.19 25.35 15.04
C ASN A 237 2.48 25.89 14.43
N TYR A 238 2.55 26.09 13.12
CA TYR A 238 3.72 26.75 12.49
C TYR A 238 3.75 28.26 12.70
N ILE A 239 2.65 28.89 13.13
CA ILE A 239 2.53 30.35 13.30
C ILE A 239 2.84 30.81 14.75
N THR A 240 2.85 29.89 15.71
CA THR A 240 3.04 30.24 17.14
C THR A 240 4.49 30.19 17.64
N TYR A 241 5.46 29.92 16.77
CA TYR A 241 6.91 29.92 17.11
C TYR A 241 7.68 31.06 16.42
N SER A 242 7.03 32.13 16.07
CA SER A 242 7.72 33.37 15.60
C SER A 242 7.80 34.42 16.71
#